data_f6f270cfb77932a55761b350e5790c35
#
_entry.id   f6f270cfb77932a55761b350e5790c35
#
_cell.length_a   1.000
_cell.length_b   1.000
_cell.length_c   1.000
_cell.angle_alpha   90.00
_cell.angle_beta   90.00
_cell.angle_gamma   90.00
#
_symmetry.space_group_name_H-M   'P 1'
#
loop_
_entity.id
_entity.type
_entity.pdbx_description
1 polymer ?
#
loop_
_entity_poly.entity_id
_entity_poly.type
_entity_poly.pdbx_seq_one_letter_code
_entity_poly.pdbx_strand_id
1 'polypeptide(L)'
;MLQRWKEARAQEQSGKHPIWDFLRNHSKPWIAFEICVTFILEELLRTAVQGDSQLGTVDLRLFFVVIVGTMYGMNAGVFAAALACAGMALSYASNGASFAPLFYDTSNWLAFVVYFVAGAVCGYVQMRNRENLRFMRDENSLLRERLAFLRDLYDDVLDDRRMLRGQIIGRRDSLGKMYAMTRELDEVLPRKLYHATIRIMQDTLGGDSFGIYRIDNGGRFAHLVAASPQTESLFSKSVLLENYANIVTALDHGGLWVNRNLEQNLPMYAAGVRADGKLAVVIVLAKAQPDQMNLYFQNLFTIICGLVESAMVRAFDYENVAWQTMLVPGTEFLNTQVFLSKVLAANELKHAHMSNHLLLRVEDAWQDDGSRLMGAIRQTDEAGVLQDGNVYVLMDQASEHELPIINGRLAQAGLHVKLVSGHEEDSLLAEASEQVAAESQADETPRSDAAPNDSASHEGGAA
;
A
#
# COMPACT_ATOMS: atom_id res chain seq x y z
N MET A 1 15.26 13.27 -6.73
CA MET A 1 15.87 14.51 -6.19
C MET A 1 17.00 14.23 -5.18
N LEU A 2 16.85 13.29 -4.26
CA LEU A 2 17.85 12.94 -3.23
C LEU A 2 19.21 12.44 -3.78
N GLN A 3 19.24 11.73 -4.91
CA GLN A 3 20.49 11.29 -5.55
C GLN A 3 21.29 12.47 -6.14
N ARG A 4 20.66 13.43 -6.78
CA ARG A 4 21.32 14.63 -7.29
C ARG A 4 21.95 15.49 -6.18
N TRP A 5 21.33 15.51 -4.99
CA TRP A 5 21.86 16.21 -3.82
C TRP A 5 23.07 15.51 -3.17
N LYS A 6 23.09 14.16 -3.20
CA LYS A 6 24.25 13.38 -2.73
C LYS A 6 25.44 13.57 -3.68
N GLU A 7 25.20 13.63 -4.97
CA GLU A 7 26.25 13.88 -5.98
C GLU A 7 26.77 15.32 -5.93
N ALA A 8 25.93 16.33 -5.73
CA ALA A 8 26.36 17.70 -5.50
C ALA A 8 27.20 17.87 -4.22
N ARG A 9 26.84 17.16 -3.12
CA ARG A 9 27.64 17.14 -1.89
C ARG A 9 29.00 16.46 -2.05
N ALA A 10 29.06 15.42 -2.87
CA ALA A 10 30.33 14.75 -3.18
C ALA A 10 31.25 15.62 -4.05
N GLN A 11 30.70 16.43 -4.95
CA GLN A 11 31.48 17.40 -5.76
C GLN A 11 31.97 18.61 -4.95
N GLU A 12 31.21 19.12 -3.99
CA GLU A 12 31.62 20.24 -3.11
C GLU A 12 32.74 19.84 -2.15
N GLN A 13 32.87 18.55 -1.80
CA GLN A 13 33.98 18.02 -1.02
C GLN A 13 35.26 17.79 -1.85
N SER A 14 35.14 17.69 -3.17
CA SER A 14 36.28 17.44 -4.07
C SER A 14 37.12 18.71 -4.41
N GLY A 15 36.66 19.90 -4.03
CA GLY A 15 37.33 21.18 -4.29
C GLY A 15 38.42 21.56 -3.27
N LYS A 16 38.80 20.70 -2.36
CA LYS A 16 39.92 20.97 -1.43
C LYS A 16 41.25 20.79 -2.11
N HIS A 17 41.93 21.90 -2.40
CA HIS A 17 43.29 21.87 -2.90
C HIS A 17 44.22 21.17 -1.88
N PRO A 18 44.87 20.06 -2.24
CA PRO A 18 45.69 19.26 -1.31
C PRO A 18 46.84 20.04 -0.69
N ILE A 19 47.28 21.11 -1.33
CA ILE A 19 48.34 22.00 -0.86
C ILE A 19 47.92 22.79 0.41
N TRP A 20 46.67 23.26 0.50
CA TRP A 20 46.15 23.99 1.66
C TRP A 20 45.89 23.13 2.86
N ASP A 21 45.48 21.88 2.69
CA ASP A 21 45.29 20.93 3.80
C ASP A 21 46.63 20.41 4.34
N PHE A 22 47.65 20.29 3.48
CA PHE A 22 49.01 19.94 3.88
C PHE A 22 49.63 21.07 4.73
N LEU A 23 49.43 22.33 4.40
CA LEU A 23 49.91 23.49 5.16
C LEU A 23 49.18 23.69 6.50
N ARG A 24 47.93 23.22 6.61
CA ARG A 24 47.10 23.43 7.81
C ARG A 24 47.27 22.35 8.90
N ASN A 25 47.81 21.19 8.59
CA ASN A 25 47.90 20.05 9.52
C ASN A 25 49.31 19.83 10.09
N HIS A 26 50.09 20.91 10.22
CA HIS A 26 51.45 20.81 10.74
C HIS A 26 51.46 20.63 12.26
N SER A 27 52.23 19.67 12.71
CA SER A 27 52.53 19.47 14.14
C SER A 27 53.17 20.73 14.74
N LYS A 28 52.91 21.02 16.00
CA LYS A 28 53.47 22.20 16.70
C LYS A 28 54.97 22.43 16.46
N PRO A 29 55.85 21.39 16.41
CA PRO A 29 57.26 21.57 16.11
C PRO A 29 57.56 22.09 14.69
N TRP A 30 56.72 21.73 13.71
CA TRP A 30 56.88 22.20 12.33
C TRP A 30 56.62 23.71 12.18
N ILE A 31 55.59 24.22 12.89
CA ILE A 31 55.27 25.64 12.95
C ILE A 31 56.46 26.43 13.57
N ALA A 32 57.06 25.91 14.65
CA ALA A 32 58.22 26.52 15.26
C ALA A 32 59.43 26.56 14.31
N PHE A 33 59.66 25.49 13.56
CA PHE A 33 60.70 25.41 12.52
C PHE A 33 60.46 26.45 11.42
N GLU A 34 59.27 26.58 10.92
CA GLU A 34 58.85 27.55 9.89
C GLU A 34 59.10 29.00 10.38
N ILE A 35 58.70 29.30 11.63
CA ILE A 35 58.95 30.59 12.26
C ILE A 35 60.46 30.88 12.37
N CYS A 36 61.29 29.88 12.73
CA CYS A 36 62.76 30.05 12.78
C CYS A 36 63.32 30.28 11.39
N VAL A 37 62.88 29.56 10.36
CA VAL A 37 63.37 29.76 8.98
C VAL A 37 62.99 31.15 8.46
N THR A 38 61.74 31.58 8.69
CA THR A 38 61.27 32.94 8.28
C THR A 38 62.04 34.03 9.04
N PHE A 39 62.35 33.81 10.30
CA PHE A 39 63.19 34.72 11.07
C PHE A 39 64.65 34.83 10.51
N ILE A 40 65.25 33.73 10.14
CA ILE A 40 66.60 33.72 9.52
C ILE A 40 66.54 34.47 8.17
N LEU A 41 65.48 34.24 7.36
CA LEU A 41 65.35 34.91 6.11
C LEU A 41 65.14 36.44 6.30
N GLU A 42 64.33 36.84 7.30
CA GLU A 42 64.15 38.24 7.69
C GLU A 42 65.49 38.90 8.12
N GLU A 43 66.27 38.25 8.95
CA GLU A 43 67.55 38.78 9.39
C GLU A 43 68.58 38.91 8.23
N LEU A 44 68.56 37.95 7.30
CA LEU A 44 69.36 37.99 6.07
C LEU A 44 68.91 39.16 5.13
N LEU A 45 67.58 39.35 4.98
CA LEU A 45 67.07 40.47 4.25
C LEU A 45 67.43 41.83 4.85
N ARG A 46 67.37 41.91 6.20
CA ARG A 46 67.75 43.10 6.95
C ARG A 46 69.22 43.47 6.72
N THR A 47 70.10 42.48 6.76
CA THR A 47 71.59 42.72 6.54
C THR A 47 71.84 43.17 5.08
N ALA A 48 71.09 42.67 4.10
CA ALA A 48 71.20 43.07 2.72
C ALA A 48 70.67 44.51 2.47
N VAL A 49 69.61 44.91 3.18
CA VAL A 49 68.99 46.26 3.05
C VAL A 49 69.70 47.34 3.83
N GLN A 50 70.47 47.00 4.86
CA GLN A 50 71.23 47.98 5.66
C GLN A 50 72.20 48.89 4.83
N GLY A 51 72.45 48.53 3.56
CA GLY A 51 73.25 49.39 2.61
C GLY A 51 72.46 50.53 1.97
N ASP A 52 71.12 50.55 2.08
CA ASP A 52 70.29 51.54 1.41
C ASP A 52 69.64 52.50 2.43
N SER A 53 69.98 53.76 2.38
CA SER A 53 69.64 54.76 3.40
C SER A 53 68.16 55.10 3.53
N GLN A 54 67.28 54.74 2.55
CA GLN A 54 65.89 55.02 2.60
C GLN A 54 65.03 53.94 3.32
N LEU A 55 65.48 52.69 3.32
CA LEU A 55 64.77 51.56 3.96
C LEU A 55 65.24 51.29 5.39
N GLY A 56 66.31 51.92 5.83
CA GLY A 56 66.87 51.77 7.15
C GLY A 56 66.00 52.22 8.34
N THR A 57 64.93 52.98 8.08
CA THR A 57 63.97 53.48 9.08
C THR A 57 62.85 52.49 9.35
N VAL A 58 62.67 51.46 8.52
CA VAL A 58 61.58 50.47 8.67
C VAL A 58 62.04 49.29 9.55
N ASP A 59 61.35 49.08 10.66
CA ASP A 59 61.68 47.98 11.58
C ASP A 59 61.05 46.66 11.01
N LEU A 60 61.83 45.93 10.20
CA LEU A 60 61.48 44.65 9.61
C LEU A 60 61.11 43.58 10.65
N ARG A 61 61.76 43.63 11.85
CA ARG A 61 61.50 42.70 12.95
C ARG A 61 60.03 42.84 13.48
N LEU A 62 59.53 44.11 13.56
CA LEU A 62 58.14 44.40 13.95
C LEU A 62 57.18 43.76 12.95
N PHE A 63 57.45 43.93 11.63
CA PHE A 63 56.59 43.31 10.60
C PHE A 63 56.58 41.77 10.70
N PHE A 64 57.75 41.17 10.95
CA PHE A 64 57.82 39.71 11.18
C PHE A 64 56.96 39.30 12.34
N VAL A 65 57.05 39.95 13.51
CA VAL A 65 56.26 39.64 14.70
C VAL A 65 54.77 39.80 14.44
N VAL A 66 54.32 40.87 13.73
CA VAL A 66 52.92 41.11 13.38
C VAL A 66 52.42 40.02 12.45
N ILE A 67 53.18 39.68 11.38
CA ILE A 67 52.76 38.66 10.39
C ILE A 67 52.63 37.30 11.09
N VAL A 68 53.61 36.87 11.86
CA VAL A 68 53.57 35.59 12.59
C VAL A 68 52.42 35.57 13.60
N GLY A 69 52.21 36.64 14.37
CA GLY A 69 51.10 36.78 15.31
C GLY A 69 49.74 36.65 14.63
N THR A 70 49.54 37.31 13.49
CA THR A 70 48.28 37.25 12.73
C THR A 70 48.07 35.92 12.03
N MET A 71 49.09 35.19 11.61
CA MET A 71 48.95 33.89 10.93
C MET A 71 48.78 32.74 11.92
N TYR A 72 49.60 32.65 12.95
CA TYR A 72 49.70 31.49 13.83
C TYR A 72 49.08 31.67 15.21
N GLY A 73 48.75 32.89 15.60
CA GLY A 73 48.09 33.21 16.86
C GLY A 73 49.02 33.61 17.99
N MET A 74 48.47 33.78 19.23
CA MET A 74 49.14 34.42 20.35
C MET A 74 50.49 33.75 20.78
N ASN A 75 50.52 32.41 20.90
CA ASN A 75 51.71 31.68 21.31
C ASN A 75 52.86 31.84 20.28
N ALA A 76 52.53 31.85 19.00
CA ALA A 76 53.50 32.05 17.93
C ALA A 76 53.97 33.50 17.84
N GLY A 77 53.05 34.46 18.07
CA GLY A 77 53.38 35.89 18.11
C GLY A 77 54.36 36.24 19.26
N VAL A 78 54.11 35.69 20.45
CA VAL A 78 55.01 35.84 21.60
C VAL A 78 56.36 35.18 21.32
N PHE A 79 56.36 34.00 20.71
CA PHE A 79 57.62 33.32 20.32
C PHE A 79 58.39 34.10 19.26
N ALA A 80 57.72 34.67 18.26
CA ALA A 80 58.35 35.54 17.27
C ALA A 80 58.93 36.83 17.88
N ALA A 81 58.20 37.42 18.85
CA ALA A 81 58.71 38.57 19.61
C ALA A 81 59.98 38.23 20.38
N ALA A 82 60.06 37.08 21.03
CA ALA A 82 61.25 36.60 21.71
C ALA A 82 62.44 36.40 20.74
N LEU A 83 62.15 35.82 19.54
CA LEU A 83 63.16 35.69 18.49
C LEU A 83 63.69 37.05 17.98
N ALA A 84 62.73 38.00 17.76
CA ALA A 84 63.10 39.37 17.35
C ALA A 84 63.94 40.10 18.38
N CYS A 85 63.65 39.92 19.69
CA CYS A 85 64.49 40.45 20.80
C CYS A 85 65.87 39.80 20.84
N ALA A 86 65.93 38.45 20.66
CA ALA A 86 67.23 37.73 20.57
C ALA A 86 68.06 38.18 19.37
N GLY A 87 67.40 38.38 18.19
CA GLY A 87 68.08 38.91 17.01
C GLY A 87 68.61 40.33 17.20
N MET A 88 67.86 41.17 17.90
CA MET A 88 68.34 42.52 18.28
C MET A 88 69.58 42.45 19.19
N ALA A 89 69.53 41.62 20.22
CA ALA A 89 70.65 41.42 21.12
C ALA A 89 71.92 40.89 20.39
N LEU A 90 71.71 39.92 19.46
CA LEU A 90 72.80 39.35 18.67
C LEU A 90 73.41 40.38 17.71
N SER A 91 72.55 41.26 17.10
CA SER A 91 72.99 42.33 16.25
C SER A 91 73.90 43.39 17.02
N TYR A 92 73.54 43.68 18.28
CA TYR A 92 74.36 44.50 19.15
C TYR A 92 75.73 43.82 19.48
N ALA A 93 75.72 42.52 19.77
CA ALA A 93 76.90 41.75 20.07
C ALA A 93 77.83 41.70 18.84
N SER A 94 77.33 41.50 17.63
CA SER A 94 78.13 41.40 16.40
C SER A 94 78.82 42.72 16.03
N ASN A 95 78.26 43.83 16.44
CA ASN A 95 78.78 45.18 16.20
C ASN A 95 79.82 45.58 17.27
N GLY A 96 80.21 44.69 18.17
CA GLY A 96 81.20 44.92 19.19
C GLY A 96 80.78 45.88 20.31
N ALA A 97 79.52 46.20 20.39
CA ALA A 97 78.92 47.07 21.39
C ALA A 97 78.73 46.30 22.72
N SER A 98 78.97 46.93 23.85
CA SER A 98 78.71 46.31 25.17
C SER A 98 77.17 46.17 25.35
N PHE A 99 76.69 45.12 26.07
CA PHE A 99 75.26 44.93 26.32
C PHE A 99 74.63 46.00 27.24
N ALA A 100 75.44 46.83 27.91
CA ALA A 100 74.94 47.84 28.84
C ALA A 100 73.96 48.86 28.20
N PRO A 101 74.20 49.41 27.02
CA PRO A 101 73.22 50.35 26.37
C PRO A 101 71.93 49.70 26.03
N LEU A 102 71.85 48.38 25.83
CA LEU A 102 70.62 47.65 25.49
C LEU A 102 69.58 47.71 26.64
N PHE A 103 70.08 47.73 27.89
CA PHE A 103 69.23 47.72 29.10
C PHE A 103 69.05 49.08 29.74
N TYR A 104 70.03 50.00 29.56
CA TYR A 104 69.98 51.33 30.17
C TYR A 104 69.40 52.42 29.25
N ASP A 105 69.44 52.24 27.98
CA ASP A 105 68.87 53.20 27.03
C ASP A 105 67.40 52.89 26.78
N THR A 106 66.52 53.90 27.19
CA THR A 106 65.06 53.76 27.09
C THR A 106 64.56 53.51 25.67
N SER A 107 65.27 54.00 24.66
CA SER A 107 64.95 53.82 23.26
C SER A 107 64.95 52.35 22.84
N ASN A 108 65.98 51.61 23.28
CA ASN A 108 66.14 50.17 22.93
C ASN A 108 65.17 49.29 23.75
N TRP A 109 64.94 49.64 24.99
CA TRP A 109 64.02 48.93 25.87
C TRP A 109 62.59 49.03 25.39
N LEU A 110 62.16 50.18 24.84
CA LEU A 110 60.81 50.40 24.27
C LEU A 110 60.54 49.43 23.11
N ALA A 111 61.51 49.16 22.25
CA ALA A 111 61.35 48.24 21.11
C ALA A 111 60.97 46.83 21.57
N PHE A 112 61.60 46.33 22.67
CA PHE A 112 61.25 45.01 23.22
C PHE A 112 59.77 44.94 23.67
N VAL A 113 59.32 45.99 24.37
CA VAL A 113 57.90 46.05 24.82
C VAL A 113 56.99 46.08 23.64
N VAL A 114 57.30 46.84 22.61
CA VAL A 114 56.50 46.94 21.38
C VAL A 114 56.38 45.60 20.66
N TYR A 115 57.46 44.84 20.51
CA TYR A 115 57.45 43.51 19.89
C TYR A 115 56.54 42.53 20.66
N PHE A 116 56.65 42.47 21.99
CA PHE A 116 55.79 41.61 22.80
C PHE A 116 54.32 42.04 22.77
N VAL A 117 54.06 43.34 22.88
CA VAL A 117 52.68 43.85 22.82
C VAL A 117 52.07 43.60 21.44
N ALA A 118 52.82 43.91 20.35
CA ALA A 118 52.33 43.66 18.99
C ALA A 118 52.05 42.18 18.73
N GLY A 119 53.00 41.29 19.12
CA GLY A 119 52.85 39.84 18.97
C GLY A 119 51.65 39.30 19.76
N ALA A 120 51.48 39.76 21.02
CA ALA A 120 50.39 39.33 21.86
C ALA A 120 49.01 39.85 21.34
N VAL A 121 48.91 41.13 20.98
CA VAL A 121 47.66 41.73 20.49
C VAL A 121 47.25 41.13 19.16
N CYS A 122 48.14 41.08 18.18
CA CYS A 122 47.89 40.48 16.86
C CYS A 122 47.47 39.01 16.99
N GLY A 123 48.19 38.24 17.84
CA GLY A 123 47.85 36.85 18.12
C GLY A 123 46.53 36.65 18.83
N TYR A 124 46.18 37.53 19.79
CA TYR A 124 44.86 37.52 20.46
C TYR A 124 43.72 37.79 19.50
N VAL A 125 43.84 38.82 18.66
CA VAL A 125 42.83 39.14 17.65
C VAL A 125 42.60 37.95 16.73
N GLN A 126 43.66 37.29 16.28
CA GLN A 126 43.54 36.12 15.42
C GLN A 126 42.88 34.93 16.13
N MET A 127 43.19 34.68 17.40
CA MET A 127 42.56 33.65 18.20
C MET A 127 41.06 33.90 18.32
N ARG A 128 40.68 35.11 18.65
CA ARG A 128 39.26 35.53 18.78
C ARG A 128 38.52 35.42 17.47
N ASN A 129 39.11 35.80 16.36
CA ASN A 129 38.51 35.65 15.04
C ASN A 129 38.29 34.17 14.68
N ARG A 130 39.21 33.29 15.01
CA ARG A 130 39.06 31.85 14.80
C ARG A 130 37.90 31.25 15.66
N GLU A 131 37.79 31.70 16.90
CA GLU A 131 36.69 31.27 17.81
C GLU A 131 35.34 31.75 17.29
N ASN A 132 35.24 33.01 16.88
CA ASN A 132 34.02 33.54 16.29
C ASN A 132 33.59 32.79 15.01
N LEU A 133 34.56 32.50 14.13
CA LEU A 133 34.29 31.70 12.93
C LEU A 133 33.86 30.27 13.22
N ARG A 134 34.41 29.63 14.27
CA ARG A 134 33.93 28.32 14.72
C ARG A 134 32.52 28.41 15.24
N PHE A 135 32.25 29.33 16.14
CA PHE A 135 30.92 29.55 16.69
C PHE A 135 29.85 29.75 15.59
N MET A 136 30.14 30.63 14.62
CA MET A 136 29.25 30.87 13.48
C MET A 136 29.03 29.64 12.61
N ARG A 137 30.05 28.77 12.46
CA ARG A 137 29.90 27.52 11.73
C ARG A 137 29.03 26.50 12.47
N ASP A 138 29.26 26.39 13.77
CA ASP A 138 28.51 25.47 14.64
C ASP A 138 27.02 25.90 14.72
N GLU A 139 26.75 27.20 14.82
CA GLU A 139 25.40 27.75 14.79
C GLU A 139 24.72 27.50 13.43
N ASN A 140 25.43 27.71 12.30
CA ASN A 140 24.92 27.40 10.98
C ASN A 140 24.62 25.91 10.78
N SER A 141 25.46 25.02 11.33
CA SER A 141 25.22 23.58 11.26
C SER A 141 23.97 23.18 12.05
N LEU A 142 23.81 23.73 13.24
CA LEU A 142 22.61 23.50 14.08
C LEU A 142 21.33 24.01 13.41
N LEU A 143 21.39 25.20 12.80
CA LEU A 143 20.23 25.76 12.06
C LEU A 143 19.87 24.87 10.85
N ARG A 144 20.87 24.36 10.13
CA ARG A 144 20.63 23.43 9.00
C ARG A 144 20.01 22.13 9.46
N GLU A 145 20.45 21.55 10.57
CA GLU A 145 19.86 20.35 11.17
C GLU A 145 18.40 20.58 11.59
N ARG A 146 18.12 21.72 12.23
CA ARG A 146 16.75 22.10 12.60
C ARG A 146 15.84 22.28 11.37
N LEU A 147 16.36 22.91 10.31
CA LEU A 147 15.60 23.06 9.06
C LEU A 147 15.34 21.71 8.38
N ALA A 148 16.31 20.80 8.38
CA ALA A 148 16.12 19.45 7.85
C ALA A 148 15.04 18.69 8.64
N PHE A 149 15.13 18.71 9.97
CA PHE A 149 14.12 18.07 10.84
C PHE A 149 12.72 18.65 10.64
N LEU A 150 12.58 19.98 10.57
CA LEU A 150 11.28 20.61 10.32
C LEU A 150 10.72 20.27 8.94
N ARG A 151 11.58 20.09 7.95
CA ARG A 151 11.17 19.70 6.61
C ARG A 151 10.67 18.26 6.58
N ASP A 152 11.39 17.35 7.22
CA ASP A 152 10.98 15.94 7.34
C ASP A 152 9.64 15.83 8.09
N LEU A 153 9.48 16.56 9.21
CA LEU A 153 8.21 16.61 9.94
C LEU A 153 7.06 17.20 9.11
N TYR A 154 7.33 18.23 8.30
CA TYR A 154 6.32 18.82 7.42
C TYR A 154 5.89 17.86 6.32
N ASP A 155 6.83 17.12 5.73
CA ASP A 155 6.55 16.10 4.70
C ASP A 155 5.73 14.95 5.30
N ASP A 156 6.04 14.47 6.51
CA ASP A 156 5.25 13.47 7.24
C ASP A 156 3.82 13.95 7.49
N VAL A 157 3.63 15.19 7.97
CA VAL A 157 2.29 15.78 8.20
C VAL A 157 1.51 15.93 6.89
N LEU A 158 2.18 16.26 5.78
CA LEU A 158 1.52 16.33 4.47
C LEU A 158 1.05 14.96 3.99
N ASP A 159 1.84 13.92 4.22
CA ASP A 159 1.48 12.55 3.82
C ASP A 159 0.34 12.01 4.69
N ASP A 160 0.35 12.28 6.00
CA ASP A 160 -0.77 12.00 6.91
C ASP A 160 -2.05 12.74 6.47
N ARG A 161 -1.93 14.01 6.10
CA ARG A 161 -3.06 14.79 5.57
C ARG A 161 -3.59 14.24 4.26
N ARG A 162 -2.72 13.75 3.37
CA ARG A 162 -3.14 13.10 2.10
C ARG A 162 -3.88 11.81 2.38
N MET A 163 -3.38 10.98 3.29
CA MET A 163 -4.08 9.76 3.72
C MET A 163 -5.46 10.06 4.34
N LEU A 164 -5.54 11.01 5.26
CA LEU A 164 -6.81 11.44 5.86
C LEU A 164 -7.78 12.03 4.82
N ARG A 165 -7.28 12.80 3.86
CA ARG A 165 -8.10 13.32 2.76
C ARG A 165 -8.63 12.22 1.85
N GLY A 166 -7.83 11.21 1.55
CA GLY A 166 -8.26 10.00 0.82
C GLY A 166 -9.41 9.29 1.56
N GLN A 167 -9.32 9.17 2.88
CA GLN A 167 -10.38 8.60 3.71
C GLN A 167 -11.65 9.46 3.75
N ILE A 168 -11.54 10.80 3.75
CA ILE A 168 -12.68 11.72 3.79
C ILE A 168 -13.38 11.81 2.42
N ILE A 169 -12.65 11.81 1.32
CA ILE A 169 -13.20 11.80 -0.05
C ILE A 169 -13.88 10.46 -0.31
N GLY A 170 -13.31 9.34 0.15
CA GLY A 170 -13.96 8.03 0.12
C GLY A 170 -15.30 7.99 0.88
N ARG A 171 -15.47 8.80 1.94
CA ARG A 171 -16.74 8.91 2.67
C ARG A 171 -17.84 9.66 1.91
N ARG A 172 -17.53 10.67 1.10
CA ARG A 172 -18.55 11.39 0.31
C ARG A 172 -19.11 10.54 -0.83
N ASP A 173 -18.29 9.65 -1.40
CA ASP A 173 -18.74 8.67 -2.42
C ASP A 173 -19.38 7.42 -1.80
N SER A 174 -19.27 7.21 -0.49
CA SER A 174 -19.68 5.96 0.15
C SER A 174 -21.20 5.72 0.06
N LEU A 175 -22.01 6.77 0.18
CA LEU A 175 -23.48 6.64 0.06
C LEU A 175 -23.90 6.28 -1.36
N GLY A 176 -23.27 6.90 -2.38
CA GLY A 176 -23.52 6.56 -3.77
C GLY A 176 -23.08 5.13 -4.10
N LYS A 177 -21.93 4.70 -3.58
CA LYS A 177 -21.44 3.32 -3.72
C LYS A 177 -22.34 2.33 -2.99
N MET A 178 -22.76 2.64 -1.74
CA MET A 178 -23.68 1.78 -1.00
C MET A 178 -25.03 1.62 -1.74
N TYR A 179 -25.56 2.70 -2.31
CA TYR A 179 -26.78 2.63 -3.11
C TYR A 179 -26.58 1.78 -4.38
N ALA A 180 -25.47 1.97 -5.09
CA ALA A 180 -25.12 1.16 -6.25
C ALA A 180 -24.97 -0.33 -5.89
N MET A 181 -24.30 -0.65 -4.78
CA MET A 181 -24.18 -2.02 -4.26
C MET A 181 -25.54 -2.63 -3.93
N THR A 182 -26.41 -1.87 -3.23
CA THR A 182 -27.75 -2.37 -2.87
C THR A 182 -28.57 -2.66 -4.12
N ARG A 183 -28.48 -1.81 -5.14
CA ARG A 183 -29.17 -2.03 -6.42
C ARG A 183 -28.61 -3.24 -7.17
N GLU A 184 -27.31 -3.46 -7.13
CA GLU A 184 -26.64 -4.60 -7.75
C GLU A 184 -26.96 -5.92 -7.02
N LEU A 185 -27.21 -5.86 -5.70
CA LEU A 185 -27.66 -6.98 -4.87
C LEU A 185 -29.19 -7.17 -4.89
N ASP A 186 -29.94 -6.39 -5.66
CA ASP A 186 -31.39 -6.55 -5.80
C ASP A 186 -31.74 -7.59 -6.89
N GLU A 187 -31.08 -8.74 -6.80
CA GLU A 187 -31.26 -9.89 -7.66
C GLU A 187 -31.96 -11.01 -6.89
N VAL A 188 -32.87 -11.70 -7.58
CA VAL A 188 -33.70 -12.77 -6.97
C VAL A 188 -33.02 -14.13 -7.08
N LEU A 189 -32.18 -14.33 -8.10
CA LEU A 189 -31.49 -15.61 -8.32
C LEU A 189 -30.20 -15.69 -7.53
N PRO A 190 -29.99 -16.69 -6.63
CA PRO A 190 -28.78 -16.82 -5.84
C PRO A 190 -27.49 -16.85 -6.67
N ARG A 191 -27.51 -17.46 -7.86
CA ARG A 191 -26.31 -17.50 -8.74
C ARG A 191 -25.88 -16.11 -9.21
N LYS A 192 -26.83 -15.24 -9.59
CA LYS A 192 -26.52 -13.85 -9.97
C LYS A 192 -25.97 -13.05 -8.79
N LEU A 193 -26.49 -13.32 -7.58
CA LEU A 193 -25.97 -12.71 -6.37
C LEU A 193 -24.52 -13.11 -6.07
N TYR A 194 -24.10 -14.34 -6.36
CA TYR A 194 -22.68 -14.73 -6.20
C TYR A 194 -21.77 -13.90 -7.11
N HIS A 195 -22.18 -13.69 -8.37
CA HIS A 195 -21.45 -12.84 -9.30
C HIS A 195 -21.37 -11.39 -8.83
N ALA A 196 -22.53 -10.80 -8.47
CA ALA A 196 -22.61 -9.44 -7.95
C ALA A 196 -21.75 -9.27 -6.68
N THR A 197 -21.79 -10.26 -5.77
CA THR A 197 -21.00 -10.25 -4.54
C THR A 197 -19.50 -10.21 -4.81
N ILE A 198 -18.97 -11.07 -5.68
CA ILE A 198 -17.54 -11.08 -6.03
C ILE A 198 -17.15 -9.72 -6.63
N ARG A 199 -17.93 -9.20 -7.57
CA ARG A 199 -17.66 -7.92 -8.23
C ARG A 199 -17.66 -6.76 -7.24
N ILE A 200 -18.68 -6.67 -6.38
CA ILE A 200 -18.77 -5.64 -5.33
C ILE A 200 -17.57 -5.71 -4.38
N MET A 201 -17.16 -6.92 -3.98
CA MET A 201 -16.00 -7.08 -3.11
C MET A 201 -14.71 -6.65 -3.78
N GLN A 202 -14.49 -7.01 -5.05
CA GLN A 202 -13.32 -6.57 -5.81
C GLN A 202 -13.28 -5.04 -5.96
N ASP A 203 -14.38 -4.43 -6.36
CA ASP A 203 -14.48 -2.99 -6.63
C ASP A 203 -14.35 -2.14 -5.36
N THR A 204 -14.80 -2.67 -4.22
CA THR A 204 -14.88 -1.89 -2.98
C THR A 204 -13.72 -2.15 -2.03
N LEU A 205 -13.34 -3.41 -1.87
CA LEU A 205 -12.28 -3.81 -0.94
C LEU A 205 -10.91 -3.83 -1.62
N GLY A 206 -10.88 -3.92 -2.95
CA GLY A 206 -9.64 -4.14 -3.69
C GLY A 206 -9.04 -5.51 -3.36
N GLY A 207 -8.69 -6.27 -4.36
CA GLY A 207 -8.12 -7.62 -4.16
C GLY A 207 -8.81 -8.62 -5.08
N ASP A 208 -8.08 -9.66 -5.46
CA ASP A 208 -8.48 -10.58 -6.52
C ASP A 208 -8.63 -12.02 -6.02
N SER A 209 -8.77 -12.24 -4.69
CA SER A 209 -8.78 -13.59 -4.13
C SER A 209 -10.00 -13.87 -3.24
N PHE A 210 -11.17 -13.48 -3.72
CA PHE A 210 -12.45 -13.79 -3.07
C PHE A 210 -13.00 -15.12 -3.57
N GLY A 211 -13.61 -15.89 -2.67
CA GLY A 211 -14.32 -17.12 -2.96
C GLY A 211 -15.61 -17.22 -2.17
N ILE A 212 -16.62 -17.83 -2.75
CA ILE A 212 -17.93 -18.07 -2.12
C ILE A 212 -18.18 -19.57 -2.09
N TYR A 213 -18.45 -20.10 -0.90
CA TYR A 213 -18.77 -21.48 -0.67
C TYR A 213 -20.22 -21.62 -0.20
N ARG A 214 -20.98 -22.53 -0.81
CA ARG A 214 -22.30 -22.95 -0.34
C ARG A 214 -22.15 -24.22 0.51
N ILE A 215 -22.77 -24.22 1.66
CA ILE A 215 -22.78 -25.39 2.56
C ILE A 215 -23.92 -26.34 2.15
N ASP A 216 -23.64 -27.64 2.16
CA ASP A 216 -24.64 -28.66 1.91
C ASP A 216 -25.68 -28.73 3.04
N ASN A 217 -26.88 -29.28 2.77
CA ASN A 217 -27.94 -29.42 3.76
C ASN A 217 -27.51 -30.30 4.96
N GLY A 218 -26.52 -31.16 4.78
CA GLY A 218 -25.96 -32.00 5.84
C GLY A 218 -24.98 -31.25 6.75
N GLY A 219 -24.54 -30.02 6.39
CA GLY A 219 -23.58 -29.23 7.15
C GLY A 219 -22.18 -29.85 7.19
N ARG A 220 -21.84 -30.77 6.29
CA ARG A 220 -20.56 -31.49 6.28
C ARG A 220 -19.58 -30.95 5.25
N PHE A 221 -20.06 -30.54 4.11
CA PHE A 221 -19.22 -30.06 3.02
C PHE A 221 -19.61 -28.63 2.64
N ALA A 222 -18.64 -27.85 2.25
CA ALA A 222 -18.81 -26.57 1.59
C ALA A 222 -18.29 -26.70 0.14
N HIS A 223 -19.12 -26.32 -0.83
CA HIS A 223 -18.81 -26.37 -2.25
C HIS A 223 -18.58 -24.97 -2.77
N LEU A 224 -17.49 -24.78 -3.51
CA LEU A 224 -17.18 -23.51 -4.18
C LEU A 224 -18.27 -23.24 -5.24
N VAL A 225 -18.90 -22.09 -5.19
CA VAL A 225 -19.94 -21.68 -6.15
C VAL A 225 -19.48 -20.51 -7.03
N ALA A 226 -18.59 -19.66 -6.52
CA ALA A 226 -17.98 -18.59 -7.29
C ALA A 226 -16.62 -18.22 -6.72
N ALA A 227 -15.71 -17.76 -7.56
CA ALA A 227 -14.40 -17.23 -7.17
C ALA A 227 -14.05 -16.02 -8.05
N SER A 228 -13.13 -15.19 -7.57
CA SER A 228 -12.58 -14.11 -8.36
C SER A 228 -11.92 -14.64 -9.64
N PRO A 229 -12.00 -13.93 -10.77
CA PRO A 229 -11.39 -14.35 -12.01
C PRO A 229 -9.91 -14.71 -11.83
N GLN A 230 -9.46 -15.78 -12.50
CA GLN A 230 -8.07 -16.29 -12.49
C GLN A 230 -7.57 -16.81 -11.11
N THR A 231 -8.41 -16.88 -10.09
CA THR A 231 -8.01 -17.36 -8.76
C THR A 231 -8.65 -18.68 -8.36
N GLU A 232 -9.38 -19.34 -9.26
CA GLU A 232 -10.01 -20.64 -9.00
C GLU A 232 -9.03 -21.69 -8.46
N SER A 233 -7.78 -21.66 -8.93
CA SER A 233 -6.73 -22.59 -8.47
C SER A 233 -6.31 -22.38 -6.99
N LEU A 234 -6.67 -21.26 -6.37
CA LEU A 234 -6.42 -20.98 -4.97
C LEU A 234 -7.46 -21.64 -4.06
N PHE A 235 -8.59 -22.04 -4.61
CA PHE A 235 -9.74 -22.56 -3.87
C PHE A 235 -9.97 -24.01 -4.17
N SER A 236 -10.18 -24.84 -3.13
CA SER A 236 -10.61 -26.22 -3.31
C SER A 236 -12.08 -26.24 -3.73
N LYS A 237 -12.44 -27.03 -4.74
CA LYS A 237 -13.83 -27.16 -5.23
C LYS A 237 -14.81 -27.62 -4.14
N SER A 238 -14.34 -28.45 -3.21
CA SER A 238 -15.12 -28.96 -2.08
C SER A 238 -14.25 -29.07 -0.85
N VAL A 239 -14.76 -28.63 0.28
CA VAL A 239 -14.06 -28.55 1.56
C VAL A 239 -14.86 -29.25 2.63
N LEU A 240 -14.22 -30.12 3.42
CA LEU A 240 -14.83 -30.78 4.58
C LEU A 240 -14.80 -29.78 5.76
N LEU A 241 -15.96 -29.38 6.28
CA LEU A 241 -16.08 -28.35 7.31
C LEU A 241 -15.47 -28.75 8.66
N GLU A 242 -15.38 -30.06 8.94
CA GLU A 242 -14.71 -30.56 10.14
C GLU A 242 -13.25 -30.11 10.25
N ASN A 243 -12.56 -29.96 9.13
CA ASN A 243 -11.17 -29.49 9.09
C ASN A 243 -11.04 -27.99 9.43
N TYR A 244 -12.15 -27.26 9.43
CA TYR A 244 -12.23 -25.81 9.65
C TYR A 244 -13.15 -25.43 10.80
N ALA A 245 -13.26 -26.33 11.80
CA ALA A 245 -14.17 -26.18 12.94
C ALA A 245 -14.03 -24.81 13.65
N ASN A 246 -12.81 -24.30 13.78
CA ASN A 246 -12.55 -22.99 14.40
C ASN A 246 -13.19 -21.84 13.59
N ILE A 247 -13.15 -21.93 12.26
CA ILE A 247 -13.76 -20.94 11.37
C ILE A 247 -15.27 -21.05 11.49
N VAL A 248 -15.82 -22.25 11.34
CA VAL A 248 -17.26 -22.52 11.40
C VAL A 248 -17.86 -22.03 12.72
N THR A 249 -17.24 -22.35 13.86
CA THR A 249 -17.71 -21.88 15.18
C THR A 249 -17.72 -20.35 15.29
N ALA A 250 -16.70 -19.68 14.75
CA ALA A 250 -16.67 -18.21 14.74
C ALA A 250 -17.78 -17.60 13.86
N LEU A 251 -18.07 -18.23 12.71
CA LEU A 251 -19.10 -17.78 11.77
C LEU A 251 -20.52 -18.06 12.28
N ASP A 252 -20.74 -19.16 13.00
CA ASP A 252 -22.02 -19.50 13.64
C ASP A 252 -22.46 -18.45 14.66
N HIS A 253 -21.50 -17.77 15.29
CA HIS A 253 -21.79 -16.66 16.20
C HIS A 253 -21.97 -15.30 15.49
N GLY A 254 -21.99 -15.28 14.16
CA GLY A 254 -22.19 -14.07 13.36
C GLY A 254 -20.96 -13.14 13.32
N GLY A 255 -19.78 -13.67 13.60
CA GLY A 255 -18.54 -12.93 13.61
C GLY A 255 -17.78 -12.98 12.28
N LEU A 256 -16.84 -12.05 12.11
CA LEU A 256 -15.80 -12.13 11.10
C LEU A 256 -14.64 -12.97 11.66
N TRP A 257 -14.28 -14.03 10.96
CA TRP A 257 -13.06 -14.77 11.28
C TRP A 257 -11.86 -14.12 10.58
N VAL A 258 -10.75 -13.97 11.31
CA VAL A 258 -9.52 -13.35 10.85
C VAL A 258 -8.33 -14.25 11.17
N ASN A 259 -7.51 -14.55 10.19
CA ASN A 259 -6.28 -15.33 10.36
C ASN A 259 -5.17 -14.47 11.00
N ARG A 260 -5.25 -14.29 12.31
CA ARG A 260 -4.30 -13.46 13.07
C ARG A 260 -2.90 -14.06 13.15
N ASN A 261 -2.80 -15.38 13.06
CA ASN A 261 -1.54 -16.12 13.18
C ASN A 261 -0.86 -16.33 11.82
N LEU A 262 -1.48 -15.89 10.72
CA LEU A 262 -0.99 -16.12 9.35
C LEU A 262 -0.72 -17.61 9.06
N GLU A 263 -1.62 -18.47 9.55
CA GLU A 263 -1.52 -19.92 9.33
C GLU A 263 -1.64 -20.21 7.82
N GLN A 264 -0.76 -21.06 7.34
CA GLN A 264 -0.75 -21.47 5.94
C GLN A 264 -2.00 -22.31 5.62
N ASN A 265 -2.51 -22.22 4.41
CA ASN A 265 -3.70 -22.91 3.90
C ASN A 265 -5.04 -22.50 4.54
N LEU A 266 -5.07 -21.45 5.36
CA LEU A 266 -6.30 -20.82 5.84
C LEU A 266 -6.52 -19.47 5.11
N PRO A 267 -7.79 -19.09 4.87
CA PRO A 267 -8.08 -17.78 4.31
C PRO A 267 -7.66 -16.67 5.27
N MET A 268 -7.43 -15.46 4.76
CA MET A 268 -7.12 -14.30 5.61
C MET A 268 -8.35 -13.79 6.35
N TYR A 269 -9.49 -13.78 5.67
CA TYR A 269 -10.79 -13.39 6.23
C TYR A 269 -11.85 -14.37 5.80
N ALA A 270 -12.80 -14.66 6.69
CA ALA A 270 -13.99 -15.43 6.39
C ALA A 270 -15.21 -14.80 7.07
N ALA A 271 -16.33 -14.71 6.34
CA ALA A 271 -17.63 -14.27 6.86
C ALA A 271 -18.72 -15.26 6.46
N GLY A 272 -19.69 -15.46 7.36
CA GLY A 272 -20.80 -16.38 7.16
C GLY A 272 -22.08 -15.64 6.79
N VAL A 273 -22.86 -16.20 5.86
CA VAL A 273 -24.25 -15.86 5.57
C VAL A 273 -25.13 -16.93 6.18
N ARG A 274 -26.12 -16.52 6.96
CA ARG A 274 -27.02 -17.45 7.65
C ARG A 274 -28.40 -17.36 7.06
N ALA A 275 -28.97 -18.53 6.73
CA ALA A 275 -30.37 -18.68 6.36
C ALA A 275 -31.04 -19.62 7.35
N ASP A 276 -32.24 -19.31 7.84
CA ASP A 276 -32.99 -20.07 8.83
C ASP A 276 -32.18 -20.40 10.10
N GLY A 277 -31.29 -19.49 10.51
CA GLY A 277 -30.43 -19.65 11.68
C GLY A 277 -29.25 -20.60 11.50
N LYS A 278 -29.04 -21.17 10.31
CA LYS A 278 -27.92 -22.03 9.96
C LYS A 278 -26.96 -21.34 9.00
N LEU A 279 -25.68 -21.68 9.09
CA LEU A 279 -24.69 -21.21 8.15
C LEU A 279 -24.94 -21.85 6.78
N ALA A 280 -25.31 -21.01 5.79
CA ALA A 280 -25.66 -21.44 4.43
C ALA A 280 -24.54 -21.17 3.42
N VAL A 281 -23.87 -20.00 3.55
CA VAL A 281 -22.80 -19.58 2.64
C VAL A 281 -21.64 -19.04 3.44
N VAL A 282 -20.41 -19.27 2.96
CA VAL A 282 -19.19 -18.72 3.51
C VAL A 282 -18.47 -17.91 2.43
N ILE A 283 -18.18 -16.68 2.74
CA ILE A 283 -17.44 -15.77 1.88
C ILE A 283 -16.01 -15.68 2.43
N VAL A 284 -15.02 -15.92 1.61
CA VAL A 284 -13.62 -15.95 2.03
C VAL A 284 -12.77 -15.01 1.18
N LEU A 285 -11.77 -14.39 1.81
CA LEU A 285 -10.64 -13.74 1.16
C LEU A 285 -9.40 -14.59 1.43
N ALA A 286 -8.84 -15.22 0.37
CA ALA A 286 -7.73 -16.15 0.53
C ALA A 286 -6.41 -15.43 0.86
N LYS A 287 -6.14 -14.31 0.19
CA LYS A 287 -4.91 -13.51 0.38
C LYS A 287 -5.28 -12.05 0.59
N ALA A 288 -4.63 -11.40 1.55
CA ALA A 288 -4.77 -9.97 1.79
C ALA A 288 -3.43 -9.28 1.60
N GLN A 289 -3.47 -8.06 1.09
CA GLN A 289 -2.31 -7.17 1.02
C GLN A 289 -2.04 -6.53 2.39
N PRO A 290 -0.81 -6.06 2.68
CA PRO A 290 -0.50 -5.46 3.98
C PRO A 290 -1.38 -4.28 4.37
N ASP A 291 -1.84 -3.48 3.40
CA ASP A 291 -2.75 -2.35 3.57
C ASP A 291 -4.20 -2.79 3.88
N GLN A 292 -4.55 -4.05 3.63
CA GLN A 292 -5.83 -4.66 3.96
C GLN A 292 -5.85 -5.30 5.37
N MET A 293 -4.72 -5.36 6.07
CA MET A 293 -4.59 -5.94 7.40
C MET A 293 -4.85 -4.91 8.52
N ASN A 294 -5.89 -4.11 8.41
CA ASN A 294 -6.25 -3.09 9.38
C ASN A 294 -7.71 -3.18 9.81
N LEU A 295 -8.06 -2.51 10.92
CA LEU A 295 -9.41 -2.52 11.48
C LEU A 295 -10.44 -1.88 10.55
N TYR A 296 -10.04 -0.89 9.75
CA TYR A 296 -10.92 -0.25 8.78
C TYR A 296 -11.37 -1.24 7.70
N PHE A 297 -10.44 -2.01 7.14
CA PHE A 297 -10.76 -3.05 6.16
C PHE A 297 -11.66 -4.14 6.76
N GLN A 298 -11.39 -4.59 7.99
CA GLN A 298 -12.23 -5.57 8.69
C GLN A 298 -13.68 -5.07 8.85
N ASN A 299 -13.85 -3.83 9.28
CA ASN A 299 -15.17 -3.21 9.42
C ASN A 299 -15.88 -3.08 8.07
N LEU A 300 -15.18 -2.65 7.02
CA LEU A 300 -15.75 -2.52 5.68
C LEU A 300 -16.15 -3.88 5.12
N PHE A 301 -15.31 -4.90 5.27
CA PHE A 301 -15.60 -6.28 4.90
C PHE A 301 -16.86 -6.79 5.61
N THR A 302 -16.97 -6.55 6.93
CA THR A 302 -18.14 -6.93 7.72
C THR A 302 -19.42 -6.25 7.23
N ILE A 303 -19.36 -4.95 6.92
CA ILE A 303 -20.53 -4.20 6.42
C ILE A 303 -20.99 -4.76 5.08
N ILE A 304 -20.06 -5.00 4.14
CA ILE A 304 -20.40 -5.55 2.82
C ILE A 304 -20.99 -6.96 2.97
N CYS A 305 -20.38 -7.82 3.80
CA CYS A 305 -20.93 -9.15 4.07
C CYS A 305 -22.33 -9.11 4.68
N GLY A 306 -22.63 -8.14 5.54
CA GLY A 306 -23.98 -7.94 6.08
C GLY A 306 -25.00 -7.53 5.01
N LEU A 307 -24.63 -6.68 4.04
CA LEU A 307 -25.49 -6.34 2.91
C LEU A 307 -25.75 -7.57 2.02
N VAL A 308 -24.69 -8.34 1.74
CA VAL A 308 -24.77 -9.58 0.96
C VAL A 308 -25.62 -10.62 1.68
N GLU A 309 -25.46 -10.79 3.01
CA GLU A 309 -26.28 -11.69 3.82
C GLU A 309 -27.76 -11.34 3.68
N SER A 310 -28.12 -10.07 3.82
CA SER A 310 -29.49 -9.61 3.67
C SER A 310 -30.07 -9.89 2.28
N ALA A 311 -29.28 -9.76 1.22
CA ALA A 311 -29.68 -10.06 -0.13
C ALA A 311 -29.84 -11.57 -0.39
N MET A 312 -28.86 -12.36 0.06
CA MET A 312 -28.88 -13.82 -0.12
C MET A 312 -30.04 -14.49 0.66
N VAL A 313 -30.32 -14.03 1.88
CA VAL A 313 -31.46 -14.54 2.65
C VAL A 313 -32.76 -14.30 1.89
N ARG A 314 -32.98 -13.08 1.36
CA ARG A 314 -34.16 -12.80 0.54
C ARG A 314 -34.27 -13.70 -0.69
N ALA A 315 -33.15 -13.98 -1.37
CA ALA A 315 -33.13 -14.83 -2.54
C ALA A 315 -33.43 -16.31 -2.18
N PHE A 316 -32.90 -16.80 -1.06
CA PHE A 316 -33.19 -18.15 -0.58
C PHE A 316 -34.64 -18.27 -0.12
N ASP A 317 -35.19 -17.29 0.57
CA ASP A 317 -36.59 -17.26 0.98
C ASP A 317 -37.52 -17.28 -0.25
N TYR A 318 -37.21 -16.49 -1.28
CA TYR A 318 -37.93 -16.51 -2.53
C TYR A 318 -37.83 -17.87 -3.23
N GLU A 319 -36.64 -18.47 -3.33
CA GLU A 319 -36.44 -19.80 -3.91
C GLU A 319 -37.25 -20.85 -3.12
N ASN A 320 -37.24 -20.83 -1.79
CA ASN A 320 -38.01 -21.73 -0.96
C ASN A 320 -39.53 -21.61 -1.12
N VAL A 321 -40.03 -20.38 -1.17
CA VAL A 321 -41.48 -20.14 -1.36
C VAL A 321 -41.92 -20.52 -2.76
N ALA A 322 -41.14 -20.19 -3.78
CA ALA A 322 -41.45 -20.46 -5.16
C ALA A 322 -41.13 -21.92 -5.60
N TRP A 323 -40.44 -22.70 -4.75
CA TRP A 323 -39.95 -24.03 -5.10
C TRP A 323 -40.99 -24.93 -5.77
N GLN A 324 -42.21 -25.02 -5.20
CA GLN A 324 -43.28 -25.86 -5.76
C GLN A 324 -43.76 -25.39 -7.14
N THR A 325 -43.69 -24.09 -7.43
CA THR A 325 -44.07 -23.52 -8.74
C THR A 325 -42.94 -23.61 -9.76
N MET A 326 -41.72 -23.81 -9.29
CA MET A 326 -40.54 -23.96 -10.14
C MET A 326 -40.38 -25.37 -10.69
N LEU A 327 -41.02 -26.36 -10.08
CA LEU A 327 -40.94 -27.76 -10.50
C LEU A 327 -42.03 -28.11 -11.53
N VAL A 328 -41.72 -29.11 -12.35
CA VAL A 328 -42.72 -29.79 -13.18
C VAL A 328 -43.61 -30.63 -12.25
N PRO A 329 -44.94 -30.47 -12.30
CA PRO A 329 -45.84 -31.16 -11.37
C PRO A 329 -45.62 -32.67 -11.32
N GLY A 330 -45.45 -33.21 -10.12
CA GLY A 330 -45.21 -34.62 -9.89
C GLY A 330 -43.79 -35.10 -10.13
N THR A 331 -42.81 -34.20 -10.30
CA THR A 331 -41.38 -34.50 -10.45
C THR A 331 -40.53 -33.62 -9.58
N GLU A 332 -39.23 -34.00 -9.42
CA GLU A 332 -38.21 -33.19 -8.79
C GLU A 332 -37.42 -32.33 -9.79
N PHE A 333 -37.89 -32.23 -11.05
CA PHE A 333 -37.22 -31.46 -12.11
C PHE A 333 -37.72 -30.02 -12.18
N LEU A 334 -36.82 -29.10 -12.42
CA LEU A 334 -37.17 -27.71 -12.71
C LEU A 334 -37.95 -27.62 -14.03
N ASN A 335 -38.89 -26.70 -14.07
CA ASN A 335 -39.56 -26.38 -15.33
C ASN A 335 -38.61 -25.70 -16.30
N THR A 336 -38.94 -25.70 -17.59
CA THR A 336 -38.11 -25.18 -18.69
C THR A 336 -37.60 -23.77 -18.40
N GLN A 337 -38.51 -22.90 -17.99
CA GLN A 337 -38.25 -21.48 -17.80
C GLN A 337 -37.21 -21.22 -16.67
N VAL A 338 -37.43 -21.83 -15.51
CA VAL A 338 -36.53 -21.70 -14.37
C VAL A 338 -35.18 -22.34 -14.67
N PHE A 339 -35.20 -23.53 -15.32
CA PHE A 339 -33.93 -24.19 -15.66
C PHE A 339 -33.11 -23.37 -16.65
N LEU A 340 -33.69 -22.81 -17.71
CA LEU A 340 -33.02 -21.96 -18.67
C LEU A 340 -32.48 -20.67 -18.02
N SER A 341 -33.22 -20.06 -17.10
CA SER A 341 -32.70 -18.88 -16.37
C SER A 341 -31.50 -19.20 -15.51
N LYS A 342 -31.44 -20.41 -14.92
CA LYS A 342 -30.27 -20.88 -14.14
C LYS A 342 -29.09 -21.23 -15.05
N VAL A 343 -29.32 -21.80 -16.24
CA VAL A 343 -28.27 -22.04 -17.25
C VAL A 343 -27.66 -20.72 -17.74
N LEU A 344 -28.50 -19.71 -18.02
CA LEU A 344 -28.01 -18.37 -18.37
C LEU A 344 -27.13 -17.77 -17.29
N ALA A 345 -27.58 -17.80 -16.04
CA ALA A 345 -26.80 -17.28 -14.90
C ALA A 345 -25.46 -18.05 -14.72
N ALA A 346 -25.47 -19.37 -14.94
CA ALA A 346 -24.23 -20.16 -14.89
C ALA A 346 -23.27 -19.80 -16.05
N ASN A 347 -23.82 -19.51 -17.23
CA ASN A 347 -23.03 -19.09 -18.38
C ASN A 347 -22.43 -17.68 -18.20
N GLU A 348 -23.17 -16.75 -17.60
CA GLU A 348 -22.65 -15.43 -17.20
C GLU A 348 -21.43 -15.56 -16.27
N LEU A 349 -21.51 -16.44 -15.26
CA LEU A 349 -20.38 -16.73 -14.34
C LEU A 349 -19.19 -17.37 -15.08
N LYS A 350 -19.43 -18.26 -16.04
CA LYS A 350 -18.39 -18.89 -16.86
C LYS A 350 -17.68 -17.84 -17.74
N HIS A 351 -18.43 -16.98 -18.41
CA HIS A 351 -17.86 -15.88 -19.19
C HIS A 351 -17.10 -14.86 -18.36
N ALA A 352 -17.52 -14.62 -17.12
CA ALA A 352 -16.81 -13.79 -16.18
C ALA A 352 -15.59 -14.48 -15.55
N HIS A 353 -15.30 -15.73 -15.88
CA HIS A 353 -14.24 -16.56 -15.28
C HIS A 353 -14.35 -16.70 -13.75
N MET A 354 -15.58 -16.72 -13.22
CA MET A 354 -15.86 -16.84 -11.79
C MET A 354 -16.33 -18.22 -11.37
N SER A 355 -16.81 -19.04 -12.33
CA SER A 355 -17.31 -20.39 -12.13
C SER A 355 -17.22 -21.18 -13.43
N ASN A 356 -17.16 -22.51 -13.33
CA ASN A 356 -17.24 -23.43 -14.45
C ASN A 356 -18.48 -24.30 -14.32
N HIS A 357 -19.09 -24.70 -15.43
CA HIS A 357 -20.20 -25.65 -15.44
C HIS A 357 -20.16 -26.54 -16.67
N LEU A 358 -20.85 -27.69 -16.59
CA LEU A 358 -21.15 -28.55 -17.70
C LEU A 358 -22.65 -28.74 -17.81
N LEU A 359 -23.16 -28.69 -19.02
CA LEU A 359 -24.55 -29.03 -19.33
C LEU A 359 -24.59 -30.44 -19.95
N LEU A 360 -25.33 -31.34 -19.30
CA LEU A 360 -25.47 -32.73 -19.73
C LEU A 360 -26.93 -32.98 -20.10
N ARG A 361 -27.15 -33.74 -21.17
CA ARG A 361 -28.49 -34.26 -21.54
C ARG A 361 -28.56 -35.72 -21.11
N VAL A 362 -29.66 -36.09 -20.46
CA VAL A 362 -29.98 -37.48 -20.12
C VAL A 362 -30.54 -38.19 -21.38
N GLU A 363 -29.89 -39.30 -21.75
CA GLU A 363 -30.30 -40.06 -22.95
C GLU A 363 -31.39 -41.07 -22.68
N ASP A 364 -31.53 -41.50 -21.42
CA ASP A 364 -32.57 -42.43 -21.00
C ASP A 364 -33.91 -41.72 -20.88
N ALA A 365 -34.97 -42.37 -21.39
CA ALA A 365 -36.35 -41.88 -21.17
C ALA A 365 -36.65 -41.90 -19.66
N TRP A 366 -36.87 -40.74 -19.06
CA TRP A 366 -37.23 -40.64 -17.65
C TRP A 366 -38.69 -41.17 -17.45
N GLN A 367 -38.81 -42.17 -16.61
CA GLN A 367 -40.08 -42.84 -16.31
C GLN A 367 -40.50 -42.71 -14.85
N ASP A 368 -39.63 -42.13 -14.00
CA ASP A 368 -39.84 -41.93 -12.55
C ASP A 368 -39.98 -40.43 -12.23
N ASP A 369 -40.28 -40.11 -10.98
CA ASP A 369 -40.40 -38.75 -10.45
C ASP A 369 -39.07 -37.94 -10.44
N GLY A 370 -38.00 -38.48 -10.95
CA GLY A 370 -36.66 -37.86 -10.96
C GLY A 370 -35.82 -38.14 -9.72
N SER A 371 -36.36 -38.82 -8.71
CA SER A 371 -35.63 -39.05 -7.43
C SER A 371 -34.31 -39.81 -7.61
N ARG A 372 -34.24 -40.69 -8.63
CA ARG A 372 -33.07 -41.50 -8.94
C ARG A 372 -31.92 -40.63 -9.51
N LEU A 373 -32.26 -39.66 -10.35
CA LEU A 373 -31.28 -38.69 -10.88
C LEU A 373 -30.82 -37.73 -9.79
N MET A 374 -31.78 -37.16 -9.01
CA MET A 374 -31.48 -36.22 -7.93
C MET A 374 -30.65 -36.88 -6.84
N GLY A 375 -30.81 -38.19 -6.59
CA GLY A 375 -29.95 -38.94 -5.67
C GLY A 375 -28.52 -39.21 -6.22
N ALA A 376 -28.31 -39.15 -7.51
CA ALA A 376 -27.02 -39.39 -8.16
C ALA A 376 -26.19 -38.14 -8.44
N ILE A 377 -26.83 -36.96 -8.43
CA ILE A 377 -26.15 -35.66 -8.59
C ILE A 377 -25.89 -35.00 -7.25
N ARG A 378 -25.05 -33.94 -7.23
CA ARG A 378 -24.78 -33.15 -6.02
C ARG A 378 -25.94 -32.18 -5.76
N GLN A 379 -26.09 -31.72 -4.53
CA GLN A 379 -27.10 -30.69 -4.19
C GLN A 379 -26.86 -29.34 -4.88
N THR A 380 -25.63 -29.10 -5.35
CA THR A 380 -25.28 -27.91 -6.15
C THR A 380 -25.63 -28.07 -7.62
N ASP A 381 -25.85 -29.32 -8.06
CA ASP A 381 -26.23 -29.63 -9.45
C ASP A 381 -27.76 -29.51 -9.57
N GLU A 382 -28.24 -29.10 -10.72
CA GLU A 382 -29.68 -28.86 -10.96
C GLU A 382 -30.14 -29.62 -12.18
N ALA A 383 -31.34 -30.19 -12.12
CA ALA A 383 -31.92 -30.89 -13.25
C ALA A 383 -33.25 -30.25 -13.65
N GLY A 384 -33.50 -30.17 -14.96
CA GLY A 384 -34.71 -29.57 -15.50
C GLY A 384 -35.16 -30.22 -16.80
N VAL A 385 -36.41 -30.03 -17.14
CA VAL A 385 -37.01 -30.51 -18.39
C VAL A 385 -37.16 -29.36 -19.36
N LEU A 386 -36.64 -29.53 -20.60
CA LEU A 386 -36.80 -28.52 -21.65
C LEU A 386 -38.02 -28.82 -22.53
N GLN A 387 -38.30 -27.89 -23.46
CA GLN A 387 -39.48 -28.00 -24.36
C GLN A 387 -39.42 -29.24 -25.28
N ASP A 388 -38.25 -29.77 -25.54
CA ASP A 388 -38.01 -31.00 -26.29
C ASP A 388 -38.42 -32.28 -25.53
N GLY A 389 -38.84 -32.13 -24.25
CA GLY A 389 -39.20 -33.25 -23.38
C GLY A 389 -38.02 -34.00 -22.81
N ASN A 390 -36.79 -33.58 -23.07
CA ASN A 390 -35.58 -34.18 -22.52
C ASN A 390 -35.21 -33.56 -21.16
N VAL A 391 -34.56 -34.37 -20.32
CA VAL A 391 -34.00 -33.93 -19.02
C VAL A 391 -32.57 -33.47 -19.24
N TYR A 392 -32.25 -32.31 -18.73
CA TYR A 392 -30.91 -31.75 -18.73
C TYR A 392 -30.44 -31.57 -17.30
N VAL A 393 -29.13 -31.70 -17.10
CA VAL A 393 -28.46 -31.52 -15.80
C VAL A 393 -27.39 -30.46 -15.93
N LEU A 394 -27.49 -29.42 -15.11
CA LEU A 394 -26.50 -28.40 -14.95
C LEU A 394 -25.57 -28.79 -13.81
N MET A 395 -24.34 -29.20 -14.14
CA MET A 395 -23.31 -29.61 -13.18
C MET A 395 -22.44 -28.42 -12.81
N ASP A 396 -22.51 -28.04 -11.55
CA ASP A 396 -21.77 -26.87 -11.04
C ASP A 396 -20.30 -27.21 -10.75
N GLN A 397 -19.38 -26.27 -11.02
CA GLN A 397 -17.94 -26.42 -10.83
C GLN A 397 -17.35 -27.66 -11.50
N ALA A 398 -17.95 -28.12 -12.59
CA ALA A 398 -17.50 -29.27 -13.36
C ALA A 398 -16.72 -28.83 -14.61
N SER A 399 -15.71 -29.60 -14.97
CA SER A 399 -14.88 -29.42 -16.15
C SER A 399 -14.94 -30.64 -17.05
N GLU A 400 -14.64 -30.48 -18.35
CA GLU A 400 -14.64 -31.59 -19.32
C GLU A 400 -13.71 -32.74 -18.91
N HIS A 401 -12.63 -32.44 -18.18
CA HIS A 401 -11.72 -33.48 -17.66
C HIS A 401 -12.36 -34.40 -16.63
N GLU A 402 -13.44 -33.94 -15.96
CA GLU A 402 -14.17 -34.71 -14.94
C GLU A 402 -15.31 -35.56 -15.55
N LEU A 403 -15.63 -35.37 -16.82
CA LEU A 403 -16.67 -36.13 -17.53
C LEU A 403 -16.60 -37.66 -17.36
N PRO A 404 -15.42 -38.33 -17.46
CA PRO A 404 -15.34 -39.77 -17.28
C PRO A 404 -15.77 -40.21 -15.86
N ILE A 405 -15.46 -39.41 -14.85
CA ILE A 405 -15.81 -39.68 -13.45
C ILE A 405 -17.31 -39.47 -13.24
N ILE A 406 -17.84 -38.37 -13.80
CA ILE A 406 -19.27 -38.04 -13.73
C ILE A 406 -20.10 -39.11 -14.43
N ASN A 407 -19.73 -39.47 -15.65
CA ASN A 407 -20.40 -40.55 -16.41
C ASN A 407 -20.34 -41.88 -15.66
N GLY A 408 -19.20 -42.24 -15.06
CA GLY A 408 -19.07 -43.44 -14.24
C GLY A 408 -20.02 -43.45 -13.05
N ARG A 409 -20.19 -42.35 -12.35
CA ARG A 409 -21.10 -42.19 -11.20
C ARG A 409 -22.58 -42.31 -11.64
N LEU A 410 -22.95 -41.62 -12.71
CA LEU A 410 -24.31 -41.64 -13.24
C LEU A 410 -24.67 -43.00 -13.85
N ALA A 411 -23.73 -43.68 -14.52
CA ALA A 411 -23.90 -45.03 -15.02
C ALA A 411 -24.11 -46.08 -13.90
N GLN A 412 -23.51 -45.89 -12.74
CA GLN A 412 -23.80 -46.74 -11.55
C GLN A 412 -25.24 -46.58 -11.07
N ALA A 413 -25.82 -45.40 -11.26
CA ALA A 413 -27.26 -45.16 -11.00
C ALA A 413 -28.14 -45.62 -12.18
N GLY A 414 -27.54 -46.20 -13.26
CA GLY A 414 -28.27 -46.64 -14.45
C GLY A 414 -28.73 -45.52 -15.34
N LEU A 415 -27.97 -44.39 -15.36
CA LEU A 415 -28.30 -43.19 -16.14
C LEU A 415 -27.15 -42.93 -17.14
N HIS A 416 -27.53 -42.73 -18.40
CA HIS A 416 -26.63 -42.38 -19.49
C HIS A 416 -26.81 -40.92 -19.83
N VAL A 417 -25.69 -40.18 -19.87
CA VAL A 417 -25.70 -38.75 -20.16
C VAL A 417 -24.72 -38.41 -21.29
N LYS A 418 -25.08 -37.37 -22.02
CA LYS A 418 -24.25 -36.83 -23.10
C LYS A 418 -23.95 -35.36 -22.85
N LEU A 419 -22.70 -34.95 -23.05
CA LEU A 419 -22.33 -33.54 -22.97
C LEU A 419 -23.04 -32.74 -24.07
N VAL A 420 -23.70 -31.67 -23.68
CA VAL A 420 -24.22 -30.63 -24.56
C VAL A 420 -23.10 -29.64 -24.79
N SER A 421 -22.64 -29.51 -26.03
CA SER A 421 -21.51 -28.62 -26.33
C SER A 421 -21.67 -27.94 -27.68
N GLY A 422 -21.01 -26.83 -27.88
CA GLY A 422 -20.96 -26.09 -29.12
C GLY A 422 -22.33 -25.55 -29.55
N HIS A 423 -22.73 -25.88 -30.79
CA HIS A 423 -23.95 -25.31 -31.43
C HIS A 423 -25.24 -25.63 -30.68
N GLU A 424 -25.31 -26.78 -30.01
CA GLU A 424 -26.48 -27.21 -29.22
C GLU A 424 -26.59 -26.35 -27.94
N GLU A 425 -25.49 -26.06 -27.27
CA GLU A 425 -25.43 -25.18 -26.10
C GLU A 425 -25.75 -23.73 -26.50
N ASP A 426 -25.17 -23.24 -27.60
CA ASP A 426 -25.46 -21.88 -28.12
C ASP A 426 -26.96 -21.69 -28.48
N SER A 427 -27.59 -22.71 -29.05
CA SER A 427 -29.03 -22.64 -29.39
C SER A 427 -29.93 -22.60 -28.16
N LEU A 428 -29.59 -23.38 -27.11
CA LEU A 428 -30.30 -23.34 -25.84
C LEU A 428 -30.15 -22.01 -25.11
N LEU A 429 -28.97 -21.41 -25.17
CA LEU A 429 -28.71 -20.10 -24.58
C LEU A 429 -29.43 -18.98 -25.33
N ALA A 430 -29.54 -19.07 -26.66
CA ALA A 430 -30.31 -18.13 -27.46
C ALA A 430 -31.80 -18.21 -27.11
N GLU A 431 -32.38 -19.42 -27.03
CA GLU A 431 -33.76 -19.66 -26.61
C GLU A 431 -34.04 -19.13 -25.21
N ALA A 432 -33.08 -19.35 -24.27
CA ALA A 432 -33.16 -18.83 -22.91
C ALA A 432 -33.19 -17.30 -22.87
N SER A 433 -32.34 -16.65 -23.67
CA SER A 433 -32.25 -15.19 -23.72
C SER A 433 -33.51 -14.55 -24.29
N GLU A 434 -34.14 -15.17 -25.31
CA GLU A 434 -35.40 -14.71 -25.89
C GLU A 434 -36.55 -14.83 -24.89
N GLN A 435 -36.61 -15.91 -24.12
CA GLN A 435 -37.66 -16.11 -23.12
C GLN A 435 -37.57 -15.10 -21.98
N VAL A 436 -36.37 -14.83 -21.44
CA VAL A 436 -36.16 -13.82 -20.40
C VAL A 436 -36.47 -12.41 -20.91
N ALA A 437 -36.14 -12.09 -22.17
CA ALA A 437 -36.49 -10.81 -22.78
C ALA A 437 -37.98 -10.60 -22.96
N ALA A 438 -38.74 -11.67 -23.33
CA ALA A 438 -40.18 -11.63 -23.48
C ALA A 438 -40.90 -11.39 -22.14
N GLU A 439 -40.40 -11.94 -21.04
CA GLU A 439 -40.94 -11.71 -19.70
C GLU A 439 -40.73 -10.29 -19.21
N SER A 440 -39.53 -9.75 -19.40
CA SER A 440 -39.22 -8.37 -19.01
C SER A 440 -40.14 -7.37 -19.71
N GLN A 441 -40.61 -7.66 -20.94
CA GLN A 441 -41.54 -6.84 -21.68
C GLN A 441 -42.99 -7.02 -21.22
N ALA A 442 -43.37 -8.20 -20.71
CA ALA A 442 -44.69 -8.48 -20.22
C ALA A 442 -44.97 -7.81 -18.85
N ASP A 443 -43.97 -7.64 -18.03
CA ASP A 443 -44.08 -7.00 -16.70
C ASP A 443 -44.10 -5.46 -16.80
N GLU A 444 -43.60 -4.87 -17.90
CA GLU A 444 -43.62 -3.42 -18.18
C GLU A 444 -44.95 -2.91 -18.78
N THR A 445 -45.88 -3.78 -19.11
CA THR A 445 -47.21 -3.30 -19.58
C THR A 445 -48.01 -2.75 -18.41
N PRO A 446 -48.34 -1.44 -18.41
CA PRO A 446 -49.10 -0.84 -17.31
C PRO A 446 -50.47 -1.48 -17.26
N ARG A 447 -50.86 -2.03 -16.12
CA ARG A 447 -52.23 -2.41 -15.80
C ARG A 447 -53.10 -1.18 -16.05
N SER A 448 -53.86 -1.21 -17.14
CA SER A 448 -54.86 -0.22 -17.47
C SER A 448 -55.80 -0.01 -16.27
N ASP A 449 -55.74 1.18 -15.71
CA ASP A 449 -56.64 1.64 -14.68
C ASP A 449 -58.09 1.44 -15.16
N ALA A 450 -58.75 0.45 -14.59
CA ALA A 450 -60.22 0.36 -14.65
C ALA A 450 -60.76 1.46 -13.73
N ALA A 451 -61.14 2.58 -14.34
CA ALA A 451 -61.86 3.64 -13.66
C ALA A 451 -63.15 3.07 -13.02
N PRO A 452 -63.48 3.35 -11.76
CA PRO A 452 -64.81 3.06 -11.22
C PRO A 452 -65.79 4.02 -11.82
N ASN A 453 -66.83 3.43 -12.46
CA ASN A 453 -68.00 4.09 -13.03
C ASN A 453 -68.86 4.56 -11.87
N ASP A 454 -68.77 5.83 -11.50
CA ASP A 454 -69.67 6.49 -10.53
C ASP A 454 -70.78 7.20 -11.27
N SER A 455 -71.85 6.45 -11.51
CA SER A 455 -73.15 7.00 -11.85
C SER A 455 -74.15 6.62 -10.76
N ALA A 456 -74.33 7.45 -9.76
CA ALA A 456 -75.53 7.49 -8.95
C ALA A 456 -75.85 8.92 -8.55
N SER A 457 -76.77 9.51 -9.31
CA SER A 457 -77.65 10.60 -8.93
C SER A 457 -78.38 10.27 -7.65
N HIS A 458 -78.49 11.20 -6.69
CA HIS A 458 -79.74 11.55 -5.99
C HIS A 458 -79.57 12.84 -5.22
N GLU A 459 -80.28 13.81 -5.66
CA GLU A 459 -81.27 14.68 -5.05
C GLU A 459 -81.49 14.62 -3.53
N GLY A 460 -81.58 15.80 -2.97
CA GLY A 460 -82.63 16.08 -2.01
C GLY A 460 -82.27 16.50 -0.62
N GLY A 461 -82.60 17.76 -0.32
CA GLY A 461 -83.34 18.08 0.86
C GLY A 461 -82.66 18.78 2.01
N ALA A 462 -82.91 20.04 2.03
CA ALA A 462 -83.14 20.97 3.13
C ALA A 462 -83.13 20.41 4.61
N ALA A 463 -82.36 20.98 5.47
CA ALA A 463 -82.73 21.76 6.66
C ALA A 463 -81.46 22.30 7.35
#